data_e68be13352009f0379e282414f145ae2
#
_entry.id   e68be13352009f0379e282414f145ae2
#
_cell.length_a   1.000
_cell.length_b   1.000
_cell.length_c   1.000
_cell.angle_alpha   90.00
_cell.angle_beta   90.00
_cell.angle_gamma   90.00
#
_symmetry.space_group_name_H-M   'P 1'
#
loop_
_entity.id
_entity.type
_entity.pdbx_description
1 polymer ?
#
loop_
_entity_poly.entity_id
_entity_poly.type
_entity_poly.pdbx_seq_one_letter_code
_entity_poly.pdbx_strand_id
1 'polypeptide(L)'
;MTFTDKIIKKTRTIGVDPPPVLEVKNWLSNPDLQPSKPLIDVSQAAPTEPPPEKMLEFMANKILCDNAVNTYGPVLGLDELRESLASKWSRQYQGKVGKENVAVTSGCNQAFCASISSFTSENDEVIIPTPWYFNHHMWLQMAGVKSIPLDTDANMNPIIEKAEALIADRTRAIVLVSPNNPSGAIYSNQLLQKFFDLCKSNQIRLIIDETYKDFHPNASQPHTLLENNNWDQVLTILYSFSKTYRMTGHRIGALLTSKENLIEIEKALDTFTVCPPQLGQYAANWGLNNLEAWAAERRTEILQRAKHFSEKFQPLSAAGWSLRGCG
;
A
#
# COMPACT_ATOMS: atom_id res chain seq x y z
N MET A 1 5.90 13.10 39.57
CA MET A 1 5.57 12.23 38.41
C MET A 1 4.15 11.74 38.60
N THR A 2 3.23 12.19 37.81
CA THR A 2 1.81 11.82 37.94
C THR A 2 1.59 10.35 37.56
N PHE A 3 0.43 9.77 37.93
CA PHE A 3 0.04 8.42 37.51
C PHE A 3 0.04 8.29 35.98
N THR A 4 -0.41 9.31 35.28
CA THR A 4 -0.43 9.42 33.84
C THR A 4 0.99 9.38 33.25
N ASP A 5 1.97 10.09 33.85
CA ASP A 5 3.36 10.07 33.38
C ASP A 5 4.00 8.69 33.46
N LYS A 6 3.64 7.89 34.48
CA LYS A 6 4.16 6.52 34.66
C LYS A 6 3.63 5.53 33.63
N ILE A 7 2.37 5.65 33.23
CA ILE A 7 1.71 4.73 32.27
C ILE A 7 2.11 5.07 30.85
N ILE A 8 2.00 6.35 30.47
CA ILE A 8 2.27 6.80 29.10
C ILE A 8 3.72 6.55 28.69
N LYS A 9 4.70 6.80 29.58
CA LYS A 9 6.13 6.59 29.29
C LYS A 9 6.55 5.15 28.99
N LYS A 10 5.64 4.17 29.11
CA LYS A 10 5.90 2.75 28.86
C LYS A 10 5.15 2.18 27.67
N THR A 11 4.38 2.99 26.94
CA THR A 11 3.63 2.50 25.78
C THR A 11 4.48 2.51 24.50
N ARG A 12 4.23 1.58 23.60
CA ARG A 12 4.94 1.47 22.30
C ARG A 12 4.67 2.64 21.35
N THR A 13 3.64 3.44 21.62
CA THR A 13 3.25 4.58 20.79
C THR A 13 3.96 5.88 21.18
N ILE A 14 4.53 5.98 22.37
CA ILE A 14 5.09 7.25 22.89
C ILE A 14 6.33 7.74 22.13
N GLY A 15 7.09 6.83 21.53
CA GLY A 15 8.28 7.17 20.74
C GLY A 15 7.99 7.33 19.24
N VAL A 16 6.71 7.27 18.84
CA VAL A 16 6.32 7.34 17.44
C VAL A 16 5.84 8.75 17.13
N ASP A 17 6.42 9.35 16.10
CA ASP A 17 6.01 10.69 15.65
C ASP A 17 4.56 10.69 15.14
N PRO A 18 3.81 11.78 15.37
CA PRO A 18 2.46 11.90 14.83
C PRO A 18 2.49 11.89 13.29
N PRO A 19 1.39 11.41 12.63
CA PRO A 19 1.34 11.41 11.17
C PRO A 19 1.52 12.82 10.60
N PRO A 20 2.41 13.04 9.61
CA PRO A 20 2.67 14.36 9.02
C PRO A 20 1.41 15.07 8.50
N VAL A 21 0.41 14.33 8.05
CA VAL A 21 -0.89 14.86 7.60
C VAL A 21 -1.63 15.62 8.72
N LEU A 22 -1.46 15.22 9.99
CA LEU A 22 -2.07 15.94 11.11
C LEU A 22 -1.39 17.29 11.33
N GLU A 23 -0.09 17.36 11.17
CA GLU A 23 0.67 18.61 11.27
C GLU A 23 0.22 19.63 10.21
N VAL A 24 0.09 19.19 8.95
CA VAL A 24 -0.44 20.04 7.88
C VAL A 24 -1.85 20.55 8.19
N LYS A 25 -2.74 19.70 8.71
CA LYS A 25 -4.09 20.13 9.14
C LYS A 25 -4.04 21.17 10.24
N ASN A 26 -3.09 21.04 11.18
CA ASN A 26 -2.89 22.03 12.24
C ASN A 26 -2.41 23.37 11.66
N TRP A 27 -1.52 23.37 10.66
CA TRP A 27 -1.11 24.59 9.96
C TRP A 27 -2.30 25.30 9.31
N LEU A 28 -3.16 24.54 8.62
CA LEU A 28 -4.37 25.08 7.97
C LEU A 28 -5.40 25.62 8.95
N SER A 29 -5.40 25.14 10.18
CA SER A 29 -6.29 25.59 11.25
C SER A 29 -5.77 26.84 11.98
N ASN A 30 -4.58 27.34 11.63
CA ASN A 30 -4.02 28.54 12.25
C ASN A 30 -4.82 29.78 11.81
N PRO A 31 -5.45 30.53 12.75
CA PRO A 31 -6.25 31.73 12.45
C PRO A 31 -5.43 32.88 11.82
N ASP A 32 -4.10 32.86 12.02
CA ASP A 32 -3.20 33.86 11.44
C ASP A 32 -2.89 33.58 9.94
N LEU A 33 -3.26 32.42 9.45
CA LEU A 33 -3.12 32.06 8.06
C LEU A 33 -4.28 32.64 7.24
N GLN A 34 -4.13 33.86 6.76
CA GLN A 34 -5.10 34.51 5.88
C GLN A 34 -4.58 34.51 4.44
N PRO A 35 -4.81 33.48 3.64
CA PRO A 35 -4.30 33.43 2.29
C PRO A 35 -4.99 34.50 1.42
N SER A 36 -4.18 35.33 0.76
CA SER A 36 -4.67 36.30 -0.24
C SER A 36 -5.22 35.64 -1.51
N LYS A 37 -5.01 34.32 -1.67
CA LYS A 37 -5.46 33.49 -2.78
C LYS A 37 -6.20 32.27 -2.25
N PRO A 38 -7.10 31.67 -3.04
CA PRO A 38 -7.74 30.41 -2.67
C PRO A 38 -6.71 29.32 -2.34
N LEU A 39 -6.92 28.61 -1.25
CA LEU A 39 -6.07 27.50 -0.85
C LEU A 39 -6.21 26.34 -1.86
N ILE A 40 -5.08 25.82 -2.32
CA ILE A 40 -5.01 24.58 -3.09
C ILE A 40 -4.38 23.53 -2.18
N ASP A 41 -5.21 22.62 -1.65
CA ASP A 41 -4.73 21.54 -0.78
C ASP A 41 -4.20 20.37 -1.61
N VAL A 42 -2.87 20.18 -1.56
CA VAL A 42 -2.16 19.06 -2.18
C VAL A 42 -1.44 18.21 -1.13
N SER A 43 -1.84 18.31 0.13
CA SER A 43 -1.17 17.66 1.26
C SER A 43 -1.36 16.15 1.31
N GLN A 44 -2.42 15.63 0.69
CA GLN A 44 -2.73 14.21 0.71
C GLN A 44 -3.13 13.70 -0.68
N ALA A 45 -2.38 12.71 -1.20
CA ALA A 45 -2.70 12.04 -2.44
C ALA A 45 -3.89 11.07 -2.24
N ALA A 46 -5.10 11.61 -2.22
CA ALA A 46 -6.34 10.86 -2.07
C ALA A 46 -7.37 11.31 -3.10
N PRO A 47 -8.17 10.39 -3.68
CA PRO A 47 -9.31 10.76 -4.51
C PRO A 47 -10.30 11.61 -3.71
N THR A 48 -10.74 12.72 -4.29
CA THR A 48 -11.77 13.61 -3.71
C THR A 48 -13.17 13.31 -4.24
N GLU A 49 -13.24 12.62 -5.37
CA GLU A 49 -14.49 12.23 -6.01
C GLU A 49 -15.00 10.88 -5.49
N PRO A 50 -16.30 10.65 -5.47
CA PRO A 50 -16.88 9.38 -5.03
C PRO A 50 -16.58 8.23 -6.01
N PRO A 51 -16.82 6.96 -5.61
CA PRO A 51 -16.90 5.85 -6.53
C PRO A 51 -17.93 6.10 -7.65
N PRO A 52 -17.84 5.40 -8.80
CA PRO A 52 -18.83 5.53 -9.88
C PRO A 52 -20.26 5.27 -9.38
N GLU A 53 -21.23 6.02 -9.93
CA GLU A 53 -22.64 5.96 -9.54
C GLU A 53 -23.20 4.53 -9.55
N LYS A 54 -22.91 3.76 -10.58
CA LYS A 54 -23.35 2.34 -10.68
C LYS A 54 -22.82 1.47 -9.53
N MET A 55 -21.62 1.77 -9.01
CA MET A 55 -21.10 1.07 -7.84
C MET A 55 -21.86 1.49 -6.58
N LEU A 56 -22.20 2.77 -6.44
CA LEU A 56 -22.99 3.29 -5.31
C LEU A 56 -24.42 2.71 -5.32
N GLU A 57 -25.06 2.63 -6.48
CA GLU A 57 -26.35 1.96 -6.68
C GLU A 57 -26.29 0.47 -6.29
N PHE A 58 -25.26 -0.23 -6.74
CA PHE A 58 -25.02 -1.63 -6.34
C PHE A 58 -24.91 -1.78 -4.83
N MET A 59 -24.12 -0.91 -4.18
CA MET A 59 -23.95 -0.94 -2.73
C MET A 59 -25.26 -0.66 -1.98
N ALA A 60 -26.04 0.34 -2.42
CA ALA A 60 -27.34 0.67 -1.84
C ALA A 60 -28.31 -0.53 -1.92
N ASN A 61 -28.39 -1.17 -3.09
CA ASN A 61 -29.20 -2.38 -3.29
C ASN A 61 -28.74 -3.54 -2.39
N LYS A 62 -27.41 -3.74 -2.28
CA LYS A 62 -26.86 -4.80 -1.40
C LYS A 62 -27.28 -4.59 0.06
N ILE A 63 -27.20 -3.37 0.58
CA ILE A 63 -27.60 -3.06 1.96
C ILE A 63 -29.10 -3.37 2.17
N LEU A 64 -29.95 -3.05 1.21
CA LEU A 64 -31.40 -3.20 1.35
C LEU A 64 -31.88 -4.63 1.15
N CYS A 65 -31.18 -5.42 0.31
CA CYS A 65 -31.70 -6.71 -0.18
C CYS A 65 -30.91 -7.94 0.32
N ASP A 66 -29.73 -7.75 0.90
CA ASP A 66 -28.87 -8.87 1.30
C ASP A 66 -28.38 -8.70 2.74
N ASN A 67 -28.96 -9.51 3.66
CA ASN A 67 -28.58 -9.46 5.07
C ASN A 67 -27.12 -9.89 5.33
N ALA A 68 -26.46 -10.59 4.41
CA ALA A 68 -25.06 -11.01 4.57
C ALA A 68 -24.09 -9.85 4.76
N VAL A 69 -24.42 -8.65 4.23
CA VAL A 69 -23.60 -7.44 4.42
C VAL A 69 -23.57 -6.94 5.87
N ASN A 70 -24.50 -7.40 6.72
CA ASN A 70 -24.67 -6.97 8.11
C ASN A 70 -24.17 -8.00 9.12
N THR A 71 -23.59 -9.12 8.65
CA THR A 71 -23.10 -10.22 9.50
C THR A 71 -21.59 -10.40 9.32
N TYR A 72 -20.97 -11.10 10.27
CA TYR A 72 -19.57 -11.50 10.10
C TYR A 72 -19.40 -12.42 8.89
N GLY A 73 -18.32 -12.20 8.15
CA GLY A 73 -17.87 -13.05 7.08
C GLY A 73 -16.58 -13.80 7.42
N PRO A 74 -15.97 -14.48 6.43
CA PRO A 74 -14.70 -15.16 6.62
C PRO A 74 -13.57 -14.18 6.97
N VAL A 75 -12.65 -14.61 7.85
CA VAL A 75 -11.48 -13.81 8.29
C VAL A 75 -10.63 -13.36 7.11
N LEU A 76 -10.32 -14.26 6.18
CA LEU A 76 -9.54 -13.97 4.98
C LEU A 76 -10.33 -13.25 3.88
N GLY A 77 -11.61 -12.94 4.12
CA GLY A 77 -12.51 -12.28 3.17
C GLY A 77 -13.34 -13.22 2.33
N LEU A 78 -14.30 -12.64 1.59
CA LEU A 78 -15.24 -13.38 0.74
C LEU A 78 -14.50 -14.17 -0.35
N ASP A 79 -14.88 -15.43 -0.51
CA ASP A 79 -14.25 -16.33 -1.49
C ASP A 79 -14.35 -15.78 -2.93
N GLU A 80 -15.49 -15.21 -3.31
CA GLU A 80 -15.66 -14.64 -4.64
C GLU A 80 -14.69 -13.47 -4.89
N LEU A 81 -14.43 -12.63 -3.89
CA LEU A 81 -13.47 -11.53 -4.04
C LEU A 81 -12.04 -12.05 -4.11
N ARG A 82 -11.69 -13.05 -3.30
CA ARG A 82 -10.37 -13.69 -3.32
C ARG A 82 -10.10 -14.39 -4.67
N GLU A 83 -11.09 -15.07 -5.23
CA GLU A 83 -11.03 -15.70 -6.56
C GLU A 83 -10.89 -14.65 -7.69
N SER A 84 -11.64 -13.55 -7.62
CA SER A 84 -11.55 -12.45 -8.59
C SER A 84 -10.17 -11.79 -8.55
N LEU A 85 -9.61 -11.56 -7.35
CA LEU A 85 -8.26 -11.03 -7.17
C LEU A 85 -7.20 -12.00 -7.70
N ALA A 86 -7.28 -13.28 -7.34
CA ALA A 86 -6.36 -14.30 -7.82
C ALA A 86 -6.35 -14.39 -9.35
N SER A 87 -7.53 -14.39 -9.96
CA SER A 87 -7.70 -14.39 -11.41
C SER A 87 -7.12 -13.14 -12.06
N LYS A 88 -7.34 -11.95 -11.46
CA LYS A 88 -6.79 -10.69 -11.97
C LYS A 88 -5.27 -10.68 -11.89
N TRP A 89 -4.67 -11.07 -10.76
CA TRP A 89 -3.22 -11.14 -10.62
C TRP A 89 -2.61 -12.16 -11.56
N SER A 90 -3.22 -13.37 -11.69
CA SER A 90 -2.71 -14.38 -12.63
C SER A 90 -2.67 -13.87 -14.07
N ARG A 91 -3.74 -13.19 -14.53
CA ARG A 91 -3.77 -12.61 -15.89
C ARG A 91 -2.78 -11.45 -16.05
N GLN A 92 -2.75 -10.54 -15.07
CA GLN A 92 -1.99 -9.29 -15.16
C GLN A 92 -0.48 -9.55 -15.08
N TYR A 93 -0.06 -10.50 -14.25
CA TYR A 93 1.37 -10.78 -14.00
C TYR A 93 1.84 -12.09 -14.62
N GLN A 94 1.00 -12.77 -15.41
CA GLN A 94 1.30 -14.05 -16.08
C GLN A 94 1.83 -15.14 -15.13
N GLY A 95 1.39 -15.08 -13.87
CA GLY A 95 1.78 -16.00 -12.81
C GLY A 95 0.66 -16.95 -12.41
N LYS A 96 0.98 -17.93 -11.57
CA LYS A 96 -0.01 -18.85 -10.99
C LYS A 96 -0.38 -18.37 -9.59
N VAL A 97 -1.59 -17.83 -9.46
CA VAL A 97 -2.14 -17.35 -8.19
C VAL A 97 -3.50 -18.01 -7.98
N GLY A 98 -3.67 -18.69 -6.85
CA GLY A 98 -4.96 -19.21 -6.41
C GLY A 98 -5.56 -18.36 -5.29
N LYS A 99 -6.84 -18.59 -4.97
CA LYS A 99 -7.47 -17.90 -3.83
C LYS A 99 -6.79 -18.21 -2.49
N GLU A 100 -6.12 -19.36 -2.40
CA GLU A 100 -5.33 -19.77 -1.24
C GLU A 100 -4.08 -18.89 -1.00
N ASN A 101 -3.73 -18.07 -1.98
CA ASN A 101 -2.65 -17.08 -1.84
C ASN A 101 -3.16 -15.69 -1.44
N VAL A 102 -4.48 -15.47 -1.36
CA VAL A 102 -5.08 -14.13 -1.22
C VAL A 102 -5.80 -13.98 0.11
N ALA A 103 -5.56 -12.88 0.81
CA ALA A 103 -6.42 -12.41 1.89
C ALA A 103 -6.92 -10.98 1.60
N VAL A 104 -8.16 -10.72 1.96
CA VAL A 104 -8.76 -9.38 1.96
C VAL A 104 -8.54 -8.75 3.34
N THR A 105 -8.33 -7.45 3.37
CA THR A 105 -8.01 -6.72 4.60
C THR A 105 -8.81 -5.41 4.70
N SER A 106 -8.88 -4.84 5.90
CA SER A 106 -9.49 -3.52 6.14
C SER A 106 -8.58 -2.38 5.68
N GLY A 107 -8.24 -2.39 4.38
CA GLY A 107 -7.30 -1.48 3.72
C GLY A 107 -5.86 -1.99 3.75
N CYS A 108 -5.01 -1.41 2.88
CA CYS A 108 -3.62 -1.83 2.70
C CYS A 108 -2.77 -1.67 3.97
N ASN A 109 -3.05 -0.66 4.82
CA ASN A 109 -2.34 -0.51 6.10
C ASN A 109 -2.51 -1.75 6.99
N GLN A 110 -3.73 -2.34 7.06
CA GLN A 110 -3.93 -3.57 7.81
C GLN A 110 -3.18 -4.76 7.17
N ALA A 111 -3.14 -4.82 5.83
CA ALA A 111 -2.35 -5.84 5.14
C ALA A 111 -0.86 -5.78 5.54
N PHE A 112 -0.30 -4.57 5.60
CA PHE A 112 1.07 -4.36 6.07
C PHE A 112 1.22 -4.75 7.55
N CYS A 113 0.35 -4.26 8.43
CA CYS A 113 0.40 -4.57 9.86
C CYS A 113 0.34 -6.08 10.12
N ALA A 114 -0.58 -6.79 9.48
CA ALA A 114 -0.72 -8.23 9.62
C ALA A 114 0.51 -9.00 9.09
N SER A 115 1.05 -8.57 7.93
CA SER A 115 2.28 -9.16 7.37
C SER A 115 3.46 -9.00 8.31
N ILE A 116 3.72 -7.78 8.81
CA ILE A 116 4.82 -7.53 9.74
C ILE A 116 4.64 -8.31 11.04
N SER A 117 3.42 -8.33 11.61
CA SER A 117 3.14 -9.10 12.83
C SER A 117 3.39 -10.60 12.68
N SER A 118 3.28 -11.13 11.45
CA SER A 118 3.47 -12.55 11.16
C SER A 118 4.90 -12.91 10.75
N PHE A 119 5.70 -11.93 10.30
CA PHE A 119 7.05 -12.17 9.77
C PHE A 119 8.17 -11.72 10.68
N THR A 120 7.86 -10.93 11.72
CA THR A 120 8.88 -10.31 12.57
C THR A 120 8.61 -10.53 14.06
N SER A 121 9.68 -10.44 14.84
CA SER A 121 9.68 -10.39 16.29
C SER A 121 10.28 -9.06 16.78
N GLU A 122 10.18 -8.80 18.07
CA GLU A 122 10.79 -7.60 18.68
C GLU A 122 12.29 -7.55 18.42
N ASN A 123 12.80 -6.36 18.05
CA ASN A 123 14.17 -6.08 17.63
C ASN A 123 14.63 -6.69 16.30
N ASP A 124 13.76 -7.34 15.55
CA ASP A 124 14.05 -7.64 14.16
C ASP A 124 14.14 -6.35 13.32
N GLU A 125 14.68 -6.46 12.12
CA GLU A 125 14.99 -5.34 11.24
C GLU A 125 14.24 -5.48 9.91
N VAL A 126 13.70 -4.35 9.43
CA VAL A 126 13.06 -4.25 8.11
C VAL A 126 13.67 -3.08 7.36
N ILE A 127 14.23 -3.35 6.18
CA ILE A 127 14.85 -2.36 5.31
C ILE A 127 13.74 -1.67 4.50
N ILE A 128 13.69 -0.32 4.55
CA ILE A 128 12.71 0.51 3.85
C ILE A 128 13.41 1.69 3.15
N PRO A 129 13.14 1.95 1.85
CA PRO A 129 13.69 3.09 1.12
C PRO A 129 13.24 4.43 1.69
N THR A 130 14.12 5.43 1.65
CA THR A 130 13.82 6.82 2.03
C THR A 130 13.78 7.72 0.80
N PRO A 131 12.75 8.63 0.70
CA PRO A 131 11.66 8.87 1.66
C PRO A 131 10.66 7.72 1.68
N TRP A 132 10.24 7.32 2.87
CA TRP A 132 9.31 6.19 3.06
C TRP A 132 7.85 6.61 3.20
N TYR A 133 6.93 5.68 3.00
CA TYR A 133 5.56 5.85 3.42
C TYR A 133 5.49 5.80 4.95
N PHE A 134 5.13 6.92 5.56
CA PHE A 134 5.26 7.13 7.01
C PHE A 134 4.52 6.08 7.85
N ASN A 135 3.36 5.56 7.41
CA ASN A 135 2.62 4.54 8.16
C ASN A 135 3.37 3.21 8.25
N HIS A 136 4.20 2.85 7.26
CA HIS A 136 5.05 1.68 7.37
C HIS A 136 6.07 1.85 8.49
N HIS A 137 6.79 2.97 8.50
CA HIS A 137 7.76 3.27 9.56
C HIS A 137 7.11 3.33 10.94
N MET A 138 5.99 4.04 11.08
CA MET A 138 5.24 4.14 12.34
C MET A 138 4.83 2.77 12.89
N TRP A 139 4.32 1.88 12.01
CA TRP A 139 3.92 0.54 12.46
C TRP A 139 5.12 -0.29 12.90
N LEU A 140 6.24 -0.26 12.16
CA LEU A 140 7.46 -0.95 12.57
C LEU A 140 7.90 -0.51 13.96
N GLN A 141 7.93 0.79 14.23
CA GLN A 141 8.25 1.32 15.55
C GLN A 141 7.28 0.80 16.63
N MET A 142 5.96 0.85 16.39
CA MET A 142 4.94 0.33 17.30
C MET A 142 5.04 -1.17 17.52
N ALA A 143 5.45 -1.93 16.52
CA ALA A 143 5.69 -3.36 16.61
C ALA A 143 7.00 -3.73 17.33
N GLY A 144 7.85 -2.75 17.65
CA GLY A 144 9.18 -2.99 18.23
C GLY A 144 10.19 -3.49 17.20
N VAL A 145 9.93 -3.27 15.91
CA VAL A 145 10.78 -3.64 14.78
C VAL A 145 11.57 -2.42 14.32
N LYS A 146 12.86 -2.60 14.05
CA LYS A 146 13.72 -1.50 13.61
C LYS A 146 13.53 -1.25 12.11
N SER A 147 13.22 0.00 11.76
CA SER A 147 13.29 0.47 10.38
C SER A 147 14.73 0.78 10.01
N ILE A 148 15.27 0.08 9.03
CA ILE A 148 16.62 0.33 8.50
C ILE A 148 16.48 1.17 7.23
N PRO A 149 16.93 2.44 7.23
CA PRO A 149 16.77 3.31 6.09
C PRO A 149 17.66 2.87 4.93
N LEU A 150 17.07 2.75 3.74
CA LEU A 150 17.77 2.47 2.50
C LEU A 150 17.80 3.74 1.64
N ASP A 151 18.98 4.16 1.25
CA ASP A 151 19.14 5.31 0.36
C ASP A 151 18.59 5.04 -1.03
N THR A 152 18.10 6.12 -1.65
CA THR A 152 17.68 6.14 -3.05
C THR A 152 18.64 6.99 -3.91
N ASP A 153 18.64 6.74 -5.20
CA ASP A 153 19.38 7.55 -6.20
C ASP A 153 18.68 8.88 -6.48
N ALA A 154 19.23 9.64 -7.43
CA ALA A 154 18.68 10.93 -7.85
C ALA A 154 17.27 10.83 -8.47
N ASN A 155 16.88 9.64 -8.95
CA ASN A 155 15.56 9.33 -9.50
C ASN A 155 14.63 8.67 -8.48
N MET A 156 15.00 8.65 -7.20
CA MET A 156 14.28 8.02 -6.11
C MET A 156 14.15 6.49 -6.24
N ASN A 157 15.06 5.82 -6.98
CA ASN A 157 15.13 4.37 -6.99
C ASN A 157 15.97 3.86 -5.81
N PRO A 158 15.55 2.81 -5.11
CA PRO A 158 16.36 2.21 -4.05
C PRO A 158 17.64 1.59 -4.61
N ILE A 159 18.76 1.82 -3.92
CA ILE A 159 20.08 1.40 -4.36
C ILE A 159 20.36 -0.03 -3.89
N ILE A 160 20.40 -0.99 -4.83
CA ILE A 160 20.49 -2.42 -4.52
C ILE A 160 21.79 -2.79 -3.77
N GLU A 161 22.92 -2.20 -4.14
CA GLU A 161 24.21 -2.44 -3.50
C GLU A 161 24.23 -1.99 -2.03
N LYS A 162 23.49 -0.91 -1.73
CA LYS A 162 23.30 -0.47 -0.34
C LYS A 162 22.35 -1.39 0.42
N ALA A 163 21.29 -1.89 -0.23
CA ALA A 163 20.38 -2.85 0.39
C ALA A 163 21.14 -4.13 0.79
N GLU A 164 22.00 -4.65 -0.08
CA GLU A 164 22.81 -5.83 0.21
C GLU A 164 23.72 -5.62 1.44
N ALA A 165 24.35 -4.45 1.54
CA ALA A 165 25.23 -4.09 2.66
C ALA A 165 24.47 -3.89 4.00
N LEU A 166 23.15 -3.64 3.96
CA LEU A 166 22.31 -3.45 5.15
C LEU A 166 21.73 -4.76 5.69
N ILE A 167 21.80 -5.86 4.94
CA ILE A 167 21.27 -7.15 5.40
C ILE A 167 22.14 -7.71 6.51
N ALA A 168 21.51 -8.03 7.64
CA ALA A 168 22.13 -8.58 8.83
C ALA A 168 21.29 -9.76 9.38
N ASP A 169 21.79 -10.46 10.39
CA ASP A 169 21.15 -11.64 11.00
C ASP A 169 19.70 -11.40 11.47
N ARG A 170 19.39 -10.14 11.83
CA ARG A 170 18.05 -9.73 12.27
C ARG A 170 17.17 -9.17 11.16
N THR A 171 17.66 -9.04 9.94
CA THR A 171 16.86 -8.59 8.80
C THR A 171 15.84 -9.66 8.44
N ARG A 172 14.55 -9.27 8.37
CA ARG A 172 13.45 -10.18 8.02
C ARG A 172 12.79 -9.83 6.70
N ALA A 173 12.81 -8.56 6.33
CA ALA A 173 12.18 -8.12 5.09
C ALA A 173 12.84 -6.87 4.50
N ILE A 174 12.66 -6.71 3.18
CA ILE A 174 12.77 -5.44 2.47
C ILE A 174 11.37 -5.05 2.02
N VAL A 175 10.97 -3.79 2.26
CA VAL A 175 9.65 -3.26 1.86
C VAL A 175 9.84 -2.22 0.77
N LEU A 176 9.22 -2.41 -0.37
CA LEU A 176 9.19 -1.47 -1.48
C LEU A 176 7.77 -0.96 -1.69
N VAL A 177 7.62 0.25 -2.18
CA VAL A 177 6.32 0.83 -2.60
C VAL A 177 6.47 1.23 -4.07
N SER A 178 5.69 0.62 -4.97
CA SER A 178 5.81 0.91 -6.40
C SER A 178 4.45 0.82 -7.12
N PRO A 179 3.98 1.92 -7.75
CA PRO A 179 4.53 3.30 -7.73
C PRO A 179 4.68 3.84 -6.31
N ASN A 180 5.74 4.62 -6.07
CA ASN A 180 6.16 4.99 -4.72
C ASN A 180 5.29 6.11 -4.11
N ASN A 181 5.01 5.99 -2.84
CA ASN A 181 4.54 7.07 -1.99
C ASN A 181 5.65 7.38 -0.95
N PRO A 182 6.24 8.62 -0.91
CA PRO A 182 5.69 9.86 -1.47
C PRO A 182 6.28 10.30 -2.83
N SER A 183 7.33 9.65 -3.36
CA SER A 183 8.12 10.21 -4.46
C SER A 183 7.45 10.10 -5.84
N GLY A 184 6.48 9.20 -6.03
CA GLY A 184 5.90 8.87 -7.34
C GLY A 184 6.82 8.01 -8.23
N ALA A 185 8.02 7.64 -7.79
CA ALA A 185 8.94 6.82 -8.57
C ALA A 185 8.33 5.44 -8.90
N ILE A 186 8.54 5.00 -10.12
CA ILE A 186 8.10 3.69 -10.59
C ILE A 186 9.35 2.82 -10.77
N TYR A 187 9.45 1.76 -9.99
CA TYR A 187 10.60 0.89 -10.05
C TYR A 187 10.51 -0.04 -11.26
N SER A 188 11.61 -0.12 -12.01
CA SER A 188 11.67 -0.99 -13.19
C SER A 188 11.55 -2.47 -12.82
N ASN A 189 10.98 -3.27 -13.74
CA ASN A 189 10.93 -4.73 -13.57
C ASN A 189 12.32 -5.33 -13.26
N GLN A 190 13.37 -4.82 -13.91
CA GLN A 190 14.74 -5.28 -13.67
C GLN A 190 15.21 -4.97 -12.24
N LEU A 191 14.88 -3.79 -11.70
CA LEU A 191 15.21 -3.44 -10.31
C LEU A 191 14.43 -4.31 -9.32
N LEU A 192 13.14 -4.49 -9.53
CA LEU A 192 12.31 -5.35 -8.68
C LEU A 192 12.80 -6.80 -8.69
N GLN A 193 13.24 -7.32 -9.86
CA GLN A 193 13.81 -8.66 -9.95
C GLN A 193 15.14 -8.78 -9.16
N LYS A 194 16.02 -7.77 -9.20
CA LYS A 194 17.23 -7.75 -8.37
C LYS A 194 16.90 -7.81 -6.88
N PHE A 195 15.90 -7.07 -6.42
CA PHE A 195 15.46 -7.14 -5.02
C PHE A 195 14.84 -8.49 -4.68
N PHE A 196 14.09 -9.09 -5.59
CA PHE A 196 13.56 -10.45 -5.41
C PHE A 196 14.67 -11.47 -5.24
N ASP A 197 15.68 -11.44 -6.11
CA ASP A 197 16.82 -12.36 -6.08
C ASP A 197 17.68 -12.14 -4.82
N LEU A 198 17.88 -10.89 -4.41
CA LEU A 198 18.59 -10.55 -3.17
C LEU A 198 17.84 -11.10 -1.95
N CYS A 199 16.53 -10.91 -1.87
CA CYS A 199 15.71 -11.44 -0.76
C CYS A 199 15.72 -12.98 -0.76
N LYS A 200 15.60 -13.59 -1.92
CA LYS A 200 15.64 -15.04 -2.07
C LYS A 200 16.96 -15.65 -1.60
N SER A 201 18.09 -15.08 -2.01
CA SER A 201 19.42 -15.58 -1.62
C SER A 201 19.71 -15.44 -0.13
N ASN A 202 19.14 -14.42 0.51
CA ASN A 202 19.28 -14.18 1.94
C ASN A 202 18.13 -14.76 2.80
N GLN A 203 17.19 -15.48 2.19
CA GLN A 203 16.03 -16.08 2.88
C GLN A 203 15.20 -15.09 3.69
N ILE A 204 15.06 -13.86 3.20
CA ILE A 204 14.21 -12.80 3.78
C ILE A 204 13.04 -12.49 2.86
N ARG A 205 12.04 -11.78 3.37
CA ARG A 205 10.83 -11.42 2.61
C ARG A 205 11.05 -10.18 1.77
N LEU A 206 10.49 -10.18 0.55
CA LEU A 206 10.24 -8.98 -0.23
C LEU A 206 8.75 -8.62 -0.11
N ILE A 207 8.44 -7.47 0.46
CA ILE A 207 7.08 -6.94 0.53
C ILE A 207 6.98 -5.78 -0.47
N ILE A 208 6.03 -5.85 -1.39
CA ILE A 208 5.78 -4.77 -2.35
C ILE A 208 4.37 -4.22 -2.11
N ASP A 209 4.31 -2.95 -1.70
CA ASP A 209 3.05 -2.21 -1.64
C ASP A 209 2.72 -1.66 -3.03
N GLU A 210 1.69 -2.23 -3.64
CA GLU A 210 1.20 -1.91 -4.97
C GLU A 210 -0.10 -1.08 -4.93
N THR A 211 -0.30 -0.27 -3.90
CA THR A 211 -1.49 0.58 -3.77
C THR A 211 -1.79 1.39 -5.03
N TYR A 212 -0.78 1.76 -5.80
CA TYR A 212 -0.90 2.59 -7.01
C TYR A 212 -0.66 1.83 -8.32
N LYS A 213 -0.59 0.50 -8.31
CA LYS A 213 -0.24 -0.30 -9.50
C LYS A 213 -1.14 -0.07 -10.73
N ASP A 214 -2.40 0.22 -10.50
CA ASP A 214 -3.35 0.44 -11.60
C ASP A 214 -3.12 1.79 -12.33
N PHE A 215 -2.29 2.68 -11.75
CA PHE A 215 -1.82 3.92 -12.40
C PHE A 215 -0.44 3.75 -13.06
N HIS A 216 0.16 2.55 -12.98
CA HIS A 216 1.42 2.25 -13.66
C HIS A 216 1.25 2.41 -15.18
N PRO A 217 2.20 3.02 -15.92
CA PRO A 217 2.12 3.17 -17.37
C PRO A 217 1.93 1.82 -18.08
N ASN A 218 2.62 0.78 -17.65
CA ASN A 218 2.42 -0.60 -18.09
C ASN A 218 1.51 -1.36 -17.12
N ALA A 219 0.24 -0.98 -17.05
CA ALA A 219 -0.69 -1.62 -16.12
C ALA A 219 -1.11 -3.05 -16.52
N SER A 220 -0.82 -3.48 -17.75
CA SER A 220 -1.05 -4.86 -18.18
C SER A 220 -0.10 -5.84 -17.50
N GLN A 221 1.13 -5.42 -17.21
CA GLN A 221 2.13 -6.21 -16.49
C GLN A 221 3.16 -5.27 -15.83
N PRO A 222 2.91 -4.77 -14.62
CA PRO A 222 3.84 -3.86 -13.94
C PRO A 222 5.21 -4.49 -13.68
N HIS A 223 5.26 -5.80 -13.42
CA HIS A 223 6.49 -6.59 -13.26
C HIS A 223 6.23 -8.08 -13.55
N THR A 224 7.30 -8.87 -13.57
CA THR A 224 7.27 -10.32 -13.88
C THR A 224 7.54 -11.23 -12.67
N LEU A 225 7.52 -10.70 -11.46
CA LEU A 225 7.92 -11.46 -10.26
C LEU A 225 7.07 -12.69 -10.00
N LEU A 226 5.78 -12.67 -10.38
CA LEU A 226 4.88 -13.82 -10.21
C LEU A 226 5.13 -14.95 -11.24
N GLU A 227 5.96 -14.71 -12.26
CA GLU A 227 6.41 -15.75 -13.19
C GLU A 227 7.50 -16.64 -12.57
N ASN A 228 8.18 -16.17 -11.51
CA ASN A 228 9.19 -16.96 -10.83
C ASN A 228 8.56 -18.18 -10.15
N ASN A 229 9.19 -19.35 -10.31
CA ASN A 229 8.80 -20.53 -9.56
C ASN A 229 8.97 -20.28 -8.05
N ASN A 230 7.96 -20.68 -7.26
CA ASN A 230 7.94 -20.47 -5.80
C ASN A 230 8.08 -18.99 -5.39
N TRP A 231 7.51 -18.05 -6.21
CA TRP A 231 7.51 -16.64 -5.91
C TRP A 231 6.95 -16.34 -4.50
N ASP A 232 6.00 -17.10 -4.07
CA ASP A 232 5.27 -16.98 -2.81
C ASP A 232 6.10 -17.30 -1.56
N GLN A 233 7.25 -17.98 -1.71
CA GLN A 233 8.20 -18.17 -0.63
C GLN A 233 8.96 -16.90 -0.26
N VAL A 234 9.05 -15.94 -1.17
CA VAL A 234 9.82 -14.70 -1.03
C VAL A 234 8.90 -13.48 -1.00
N LEU A 235 7.95 -13.42 -1.93
CA LEU A 235 7.17 -12.21 -2.23
C LEU A 235 5.87 -12.16 -1.43
N THR A 236 5.58 -10.98 -0.93
CA THR A 236 4.25 -10.57 -0.45
C THR A 236 3.86 -9.28 -1.16
N ILE A 237 2.72 -9.25 -1.84
CA ILE A 237 2.17 -8.05 -2.47
C ILE A 237 1.02 -7.52 -1.63
N LEU A 238 1.02 -6.20 -1.41
CA LEU A 238 -0.07 -5.49 -0.73
C LEU A 238 -0.81 -4.64 -1.76
N TYR A 239 -2.14 -4.55 -1.64
CA TYR A 239 -2.98 -3.82 -2.57
C TYR A 239 -4.08 -3.03 -1.86
N SER A 240 -4.53 -1.93 -2.48
CA SER A 240 -5.59 -1.08 -1.98
C SER A 240 -6.65 -0.76 -3.03
N PHE A 241 -7.92 -0.91 -2.67
CA PHE A 241 -9.04 -0.41 -3.49
C PHE A 241 -9.30 1.10 -3.29
N SER A 242 -8.62 1.72 -2.33
CA SER A 242 -8.83 3.13 -1.98
C SER A 242 -8.57 4.10 -3.13
N LYS A 243 -7.58 3.80 -3.99
CA LYS A 243 -7.10 4.76 -5.00
C LYS A 243 -7.83 4.57 -6.32
N THR A 244 -7.62 3.46 -6.98
CA THR A 244 -8.19 3.16 -8.30
C THR A 244 -9.71 3.19 -8.29
N TYR A 245 -10.34 2.57 -7.29
CA TYR A 245 -11.80 2.48 -7.20
C TYR A 245 -12.44 3.59 -6.35
N ARG A 246 -11.64 4.57 -5.87
CA ARG A 246 -12.11 5.68 -5.02
C ARG A 246 -12.84 5.23 -3.73
N MET A 247 -12.44 4.08 -3.20
CA MET A 247 -13.07 3.44 -2.04
C MET A 247 -12.35 3.76 -0.72
N THR A 248 -11.84 4.99 -0.56
CA THR A 248 -11.05 5.38 0.62
C THR A 248 -11.80 5.15 1.94
N GLY A 249 -13.08 5.49 2.00
CA GLY A 249 -13.94 5.35 3.18
C GLY A 249 -14.41 3.92 3.44
N HIS A 250 -14.37 3.03 2.44
CA HIS A 250 -14.86 1.66 2.54
C HIS A 250 -13.84 0.69 3.13
N ARG A 251 -12.57 1.11 3.25
CA ARG A 251 -11.50 0.36 3.90
C ARG A 251 -11.33 -1.06 3.37
N ILE A 252 -11.06 -1.22 2.09
CA ILE A 252 -10.75 -2.52 1.48
C ILE A 252 -9.35 -2.50 0.87
N GLY A 253 -8.58 -3.51 1.23
CA GLY A 253 -7.29 -3.86 0.68
C GLY A 253 -7.18 -5.36 0.50
N ALA A 254 -6.04 -5.81 0.02
CA ALA A 254 -5.72 -7.22 -0.09
C ALA A 254 -4.22 -7.44 0.07
N LEU A 255 -3.86 -8.67 0.38
CA LEU A 255 -2.49 -9.14 0.30
C LEU A 255 -2.43 -10.46 -0.46
N LEU A 256 -1.29 -10.70 -1.08
CA LEU A 256 -0.97 -11.89 -1.84
C LEU A 256 0.35 -12.44 -1.29
N THR A 257 0.35 -13.72 -0.86
CA THR A 257 1.53 -14.39 -0.28
C THR A 257 1.36 -15.91 -0.37
N SER A 258 2.25 -16.69 0.24
CA SER A 258 2.07 -18.14 0.30
C SER A 258 0.92 -18.56 1.21
N LYS A 259 0.38 -19.75 0.94
CA LYS A 259 -0.66 -20.36 1.77
C LYS A 259 -0.20 -20.53 3.23
N GLU A 260 1.05 -20.91 3.44
CA GLU A 260 1.63 -21.12 4.77
C GLU A 260 1.69 -19.79 5.55
N ASN A 261 2.07 -18.70 4.88
CA ASN A 261 2.08 -17.37 5.49
C ASN A 261 0.66 -16.90 5.85
N LEU A 262 -0.33 -17.23 5.02
CA LEU A 262 -1.72 -16.86 5.30
C LEU A 262 -2.25 -17.48 6.60
N ILE A 263 -1.79 -18.67 6.98
CA ILE A 263 -2.16 -19.30 8.27
C ILE A 263 -1.75 -18.41 9.46
N GLU A 264 -0.57 -17.82 9.41
CA GLU A 264 -0.09 -16.93 10.47
C GLU A 264 -0.74 -15.53 10.38
N ILE A 265 -0.92 -15.00 9.17
CA ILE A 265 -1.57 -13.73 8.91
C ILE A 265 -3.04 -13.75 9.34
N GLU A 266 -3.75 -14.87 9.15
CA GLU A 266 -5.15 -15.05 9.53
C GLU A 266 -5.35 -14.82 11.03
N LYS A 267 -4.45 -15.31 11.88
CA LYS A 267 -4.48 -15.07 13.33
C LYS A 267 -4.44 -13.57 13.67
N ALA A 268 -3.58 -12.82 12.96
CA ALA A 268 -3.48 -11.37 13.16
C ALA A 268 -4.75 -10.66 12.64
N LEU A 269 -5.27 -11.04 11.48
CA LEU A 269 -6.47 -10.44 10.90
C LEU A 269 -7.71 -10.71 11.77
N ASP A 270 -7.87 -11.93 12.28
CA ASP A 270 -8.95 -12.26 13.21
C ASP A 270 -8.90 -11.40 14.47
N THR A 271 -7.71 -11.27 15.05
CA THR A 271 -7.50 -10.46 16.27
C THR A 271 -7.73 -8.97 16.02
N PHE A 272 -7.36 -8.44 14.85
CA PHE A 272 -7.48 -7.02 14.57
C PHE A 272 -8.93 -6.59 14.27
N THR A 273 -9.70 -7.39 13.53
CA THR A 273 -11.01 -6.97 13.03
C THR A 273 -12.02 -8.08 12.83
N VAL A 274 -11.70 -9.33 13.19
CA VAL A 274 -12.50 -10.54 12.93
C VAL A 274 -12.67 -10.81 11.43
N CYS A 275 -13.17 -9.85 10.66
CA CYS A 275 -13.29 -9.93 9.20
C CYS A 275 -13.28 -8.53 8.57
N PRO A 276 -12.93 -8.40 7.28
CA PRO A 276 -13.02 -7.13 6.58
C PRO A 276 -14.48 -6.67 6.40
N PRO A 277 -14.73 -5.35 6.22
CA PRO A 277 -16.07 -4.80 6.02
C PRO A 277 -16.82 -5.46 4.86
N GLN A 278 -17.96 -6.10 5.12
CA GLN A 278 -18.66 -6.91 4.14
C GLN A 278 -19.12 -6.11 2.92
N LEU A 279 -19.81 -4.99 3.11
CA LEU A 279 -20.28 -4.16 2.00
C LEU A 279 -19.15 -3.70 1.09
N GLY A 280 -18.00 -3.32 1.69
CA GLY A 280 -16.81 -2.94 0.94
C GLY A 280 -16.26 -4.08 0.09
N GLN A 281 -16.30 -5.31 0.58
CA GLN A 281 -15.86 -6.49 -0.18
C GLN A 281 -16.76 -6.76 -1.39
N TYR A 282 -18.08 -6.70 -1.22
CA TYR A 282 -19.03 -6.83 -2.35
C TYR A 282 -18.80 -5.73 -3.39
N ALA A 283 -18.61 -4.49 -2.96
CA ALA A 283 -18.31 -3.38 -3.87
C ALA A 283 -16.97 -3.57 -4.59
N ALA A 284 -15.93 -4.03 -3.89
CA ALA A 284 -14.63 -4.33 -4.49
C ALA A 284 -14.72 -5.43 -5.54
N ASN A 285 -15.43 -6.51 -5.25
CA ASN A 285 -15.66 -7.61 -6.20
C ASN A 285 -16.45 -7.14 -7.42
N TRP A 286 -17.51 -6.37 -7.20
CA TRP A 286 -18.27 -5.75 -8.30
C TRP A 286 -17.37 -4.85 -9.16
N GLY A 287 -16.54 -4.02 -8.53
CA GLY A 287 -15.60 -3.13 -9.20
C GLY A 287 -14.58 -3.87 -10.06
N LEU A 288 -13.99 -4.95 -9.56
CA LEU A 288 -13.06 -5.80 -10.32
C LEU A 288 -13.67 -6.35 -11.61
N ASN A 289 -14.96 -6.69 -11.57
CA ASN A 289 -15.66 -7.34 -12.67
C ASN A 289 -16.34 -6.36 -13.64
N ASN A 290 -16.54 -5.08 -13.26
CA ASN A 290 -17.34 -4.14 -14.06
C ASN A 290 -16.62 -2.82 -14.38
N LEU A 291 -15.49 -2.49 -13.78
CA LEU A 291 -14.86 -1.18 -13.91
C LEU A 291 -13.49 -1.20 -14.59
N GLU A 292 -13.17 -2.22 -15.37
CA GLU A 292 -11.86 -2.31 -16.02
C GLU A 292 -11.62 -1.14 -17.00
N ALA A 293 -12.61 -0.84 -17.87
CA ALA A 293 -12.54 0.28 -18.79
C ALA A 293 -12.46 1.63 -18.05
N TRP A 294 -13.29 1.81 -17.02
CA TRP A 294 -13.27 3.02 -16.21
C TRP A 294 -11.92 3.23 -15.50
N ALA A 295 -11.32 2.18 -14.95
CA ALA A 295 -10.00 2.24 -14.32
C ALA A 295 -8.90 2.61 -15.34
N ALA A 296 -9.00 2.10 -16.58
CA ALA A 296 -8.09 2.45 -17.66
C ALA A 296 -8.20 3.93 -18.07
N GLU A 297 -9.42 4.47 -18.13
CA GLU A 297 -9.64 5.90 -18.37
C GLU A 297 -9.03 6.76 -17.26
N ARG A 298 -9.26 6.39 -15.99
CA ARG A 298 -8.67 7.11 -14.84
C ARG A 298 -7.15 7.07 -14.83
N ARG A 299 -6.55 5.94 -15.19
CA ARG A 299 -5.10 5.84 -15.39
C ARG A 299 -4.62 6.82 -16.46
N THR A 300 -5.27 6.85 -17.63
CA THR A 300 -4.92 7.76 -18.71
C THR A 300 -4.98 9.21 -18.26
N GLU A 301 -6.03 9.59 -17.52
CA GLU A 301 -6.16 10.93 -16.96
C GLU A 301 -5.02 11.29 -16.00
N ILE A 302 -4.67 10.39 -15.06
CA ILE A 302 -3.58 10.64 -14.11
C ILE A 302 -2.24 10.78 -14.82
N LEU A 303 -1.94 9.94 -15.80
CA LEU A 303 -0.70 10.03 -16.59
C LEU A 303 -0.64 11.33 -17.41
N GLN A 304 -1.77 11.80 -17.94
CA GLN A 304 -1.85 13.11 -18.62
C GLN A 304 -1.61 14.25 -17.64
N ARG A 305 -2.17 14.20 -16.42
CA ARG A 305 -1.92 15.19 -15.38
C ARG A 305 -0.45 15.23 -14.95
N ALA A 306 0.20 14.08 -14.78
CA ALA A 306 1.62 13.97 -14.46
C ALA A 306 2.48 14.62 -15.57
N LYS A 307 2.19 14.31 -16.84
CA LYS A 307 2.85 14.92 -18.00
C LYS A 307 2.68 16.44 -18.01
N HIS A 308 1.44 16.92 -17.88
CA HIS A 308 1.15 18.36 -17.85
C HIS A 308 1.86 19.07 -16.70
N PHE A 309 1.88 18.47 -15.51
CA PHE A 309 2.60 19.01 -14.36
C PHE A 309 4.09 19.13 -14.65
N SER A 310 4.71 18.09 -15.21
CA SER A 310 6.14 18.11 -15.58
C SER A 310 6.46 19.19 -16.60
N GLU A 311 5.60 19.38 -17.62
CA GLU A 311 5.76 20.45 -18.62
C GLU A 311 5.67 21.85 -17.98
N LYS A 312 4.69 22.06 -17.09
CA LYS A 312 4.51 23.35 -16.38
C LYS A 312 5.58 23.63 -15.34
N PHE A 313 6.26 22.58 -14.86
CA PHE A 313 7.36 22.72 -13.91
C PHE A 313 8.67 23.20 -14.57
N GLN A 314 8.85 23.02 -15.88
CA GLN A 314 10.09 23.35 -16.59
C GLN A 314 10.63 24.79 -16.35
N PRO A 315 9.80 25.85 -16.33
CA PRO A 315 10.28 27.18 -16.00
C PRO A 315 10.91 27.31 -14.62
N LEU A 316 10.44 26.52 -13.65
CA LEU A 316 11.00 26.49 -12.30
C LEU A 316 12.37 25.80 -12.27
N SER A 317 12.62 24.85 -13.17
CA SER A 317 13.93 24.22 -13.31
C SER A 317 15.00 25.22 -13.69
N ALA A 318 14.70 26.22 -14.53
CA ALA A 318 15.59 27.30 -14.86
C ALA A 318 15.91 28.21 -13.65
N ALA A 319 15.04 28.23 -12.63
CA ALA A 319 15.22 28.95 -11.37
C ALA A 319 15.89 28.09 -10.27
N GLY A 320 16.45 26.93 -10.63
CA GLY A 320 17.17 26.05 -9.70
C GLY A 320 16.31 25.00 -8.96
N TRP A 321 15.02 24.87 -9.29
CA TRP A 321 14.17 23.81 -8.74
C TRP A 321 14.35 22.50 -9.49
N SER A 322 14.25 21.37 -8.82
CA SER A 322 14.28 20.06 -9.45
C SER A 322 13.01 19.26 -9.13
N LEU A 323 12.38 18.69 -10.16
CA LEU A 323 11.31 17.71 -10.01
C LEU A 323 11.93 16.32 -10.02
N ARG A 324 11.68 15.54 -8.99
CA ARG A 324 12.22 14.18 -8.84
C ARG A 324 11.09 13.19 -8.61
N GLY A 325 11.22 11.99 -9.18
CA GLY A 325 10.30 10.89 -8.90
C GLY A 325 8.87 11.11 -9.40
N CYS A 326 8.64 12.00 -10.34
CA CYS A 326 7.31 12.19 -10.91
C CYS A 326 7.01 11.07 -11.91
N GLY A 327 6.35 10.02 -11.44
CA GLY A 327 5.85 8.90 -12.24
C GLY A 327 4.34 8.98 -12.46
#